data_ba2e8fd1c16d9b2da8d081ccc4ced0dd
#
_entry.id   ba2e8fd1c16d9b2da8d081ccc4ced0dd
#
_cell.length_a   1.000
_cell.length_b   1.000
_cell.length_c   1.000
_cell.angle_alpha   90.00
_cell.angle_beta   90.00
_cell.angle_gamma   90.00
#
_symmetry.space_group_name_H-M   'P 1'
#
loop_
_entity.id
_entity.type
_entity.pdbx_description
1 polymer ?
#
loop_
_entity_poly.entity_id
_entity_poly.type
_entity_poly.pdbx_seq_one_letter_code
_entity_poly.pdbx_strand_id
1 'polypeptide(L)'
;MLFALGVGDEVTAVTHECDYPPEALDLPKITRDVIGPGLPPGEMDRVVRELTSEGRSIYELDEHMLRSLQPDLIVTQALCAVCAVSADDVRSIAGAMDPPPEVLSLDPTTLGEVLGDVRTLARATDSKDAGVDLIERAARRIDAVRLAVRGAQPVTVAALEWLDPVFTAGHWTPQLIEYAGGHDVLGLPGEHSETRSWDEVKVAAPEVVVVMPCGYDAERAAEEAHDFAGELGRLGARRIVAVDAAAYFSRPGPRLVDGLELLGHVLHPDRVPEAPPGLVEVAL
;
A
#
# COMPACT_ATOMS: atom_id res chain seq x y z
N MET A 1 11.06 2.01 -4.73
CA MET A 1 12.31 1.76 -3.99
C MET A 1 13.55 2.01 -4.84
N LEU A 2 13.76 1.37 -5.99
CA LEU A 2 14.97 1.51 -6.82
C LEU A 2 15.32 2.97 -7.17
N PHE A 3 14.34 3.78 -7.58
CA PHE A 3 14.52 5.22 -7.79
C PHE A 3 15.03 5.95 -6.54
N ALA A 4 14.48 5.60 -5.36
CA ALA A 4 14.92 6.20 -4.09
C ALA A 4 16.34 5.78 -3.65
N LEU A 5 16.83 4.66 -4.19
CA LEU A 5 18.21 4.18 -4.06
C LEU A 5 19.16 4.80 -5.08
N GLY A 6 18.66 5.62 -6.01
CA GLY A 6 19.48 6.29 -7.03
C GLY A 6 19.83 5.41 -8.23
N VAL A 7 19.20 4.25 -8.37
CA VAL A 7 19.41 3.33 -9.51
C VAL A 7 18.22 3.35 -10.49
N GLY A 8 17.47 4.44 -10.50
CA GLY A 8 16.31 4.60 -11.39
C GLY A 8 16.65 4.50 -12.87
N ASP A 9 17.81 4.97 -13.29
CA ASP A 9 18.29 4.92 -14.67
C ASP A 9 18.60 3.48 -15.16
N GLU A 10 18.74 2.54 -14.21
CA GLU A 10 18.97 1.12 -14.50
C GLU A 10 17.65 0.33 -14.62
N VAL A 11 16.52 0.94 -14.27
CA VAL A 11 15.20 0.32 -14.37
C VAL A 11 14.75 0.30 -15.81
N THR A 12 14.66 -0.89 -16.41
CA THR A 12 14.34 -1.06 -17.84
C THR A 12 12.84 -1.21 -18.10
N ALA A 13 12.08 -1.67 -17.12
CA ALA A 13 10.64 -1.79 -17.19
C ALA A 13 9.99 -1.84 -15.78
N VAL A 14 8.71 -1.55 -15.72
CA VAL A 14 7.93 -1.56 -14.48
C VAL A 14 6.55 -2.18 -14.71
N THR A 15 5.80 -2.46 -13.64
CA THR A 15 4.40 -2.89 -13.75
C THR A 15 3.51 -1.72 -14.17
N HIS A 16 2.30 -2.00 -14.68
CA HIS A 16 1.31 -0.98 -15.03
C HIS A 16 0.90 -0.12 -13.84
N GLU A 17 1.00 -0.66 -12.62
CA GLU A 17 0.72 0.02 -11.35
C GLU A 17 1.81 1.03 -10.93
N CYS A 18 3.00 1.01 -11.55
CA CYS A 18 4.07 1.92 -11.18
C CYS A 18 3.83 3.32 -11.74
N ASP A 19 3.48 4.25 -10.86
CA ASP A 19 3.14 5.64 -11.13
C ASP A 19 4.08 6.65 -10.44
N TYR A 20 5.01 6.16 -9.61
CA TYR A 20 5.91 7.01 -8.84
C TYR A 20 7.33 6.45 -8.78
N PRO A 21 8.37 7.33 -8.90
CA PRO A 21 8.27 8.76 -9.20
C PRO A 21 7.78 8.99 -10.65
N PRO A 22 7.51 10.25 -11.09
CA PRO A 22 6.96 10.53 -12.43
C PRO A 22 7.75 9.88 -13.57
N GLU A 23 9.07 9.72 -13.43
CA GLU A 23 9.96 9.09 -14.40
C GLU A 23 9.60 7.60 -14.65
N ALA A 24 8.94 6.94 -13.69
CA ALA A 24 8.47 5.56 -13.87
C ALA A 24 7.31 5.45 -14.87
N LEU A 25 6.60 6.55 -15.15
CA LEU A 25 5.50 6.57 -16.12
C LEU A 25 5.99 6.36 -17.54
N ASP A 26 7.21 6.82 -17.86
CA ASP A 26 7.81 6.77 -19.19
C ASP A 26 8.42 5.39 -19.49
N LEU A 27 8.55 4.52 -18.49
CA LEU A 27 9.13 3.20 -18.66
C LEU A 27 8.13 2.20 -19.25
N PRO A 28 8.64 1.21 -20.03
CA PRO A 28 7.82 0.11 -20.53
C PRO A 28 7.03 -0.58 -19.42
N LYS A 29 5.76 -0.89 -19.69
CA LYS A 29 4.87 -1.61 -18.75
C LYS A 29 4.84 -3.08 -19.13
N ILE A 30 5.44 -3.95 -18.29
CA ILE A 30 5.52 -5.39 -18.54
C ILE A 30 4.33 -6.18 -17.97
N THR A 31 3.40 -5.52 -17.33
CA THR A 31 2.17 -6.15 -16.86
C THR A 31 0.95 -5.38 -17.32
N ARG A 32 -0.19 -6.04 -17.33
CA ARG A 32 -1.51 -5.43 -17.55
C ARG A 32 -2.55 -6.02 -16.60
N ASP A 33 -3.56 -5.23 -16.27
CA ASP A 33 -4.77 -5.69 -15.61
C ASP A 33 -5.65 -6.45 -16.61
N VAL A 34 -6.19 -7.60 -16.20
CA VAL A 34 -7.11 -8.43 -17.02
C VAL A 34 -8.57 -8.04 -16.79
N ILE A 35 -8.89 -7.37 -15.68
CA ILE A 35 -10.27 -7.01 -15.33
C ILE A 35 -10.69 -5.74 -16.05
N GLY A 36 -9.78 -4.78 -16.19
CA GLY A 36 -10.02 -3.48 -16.79
C GLY A 36 -10.71 -2.49 -15.81
N PRO A 37 -10.70 -1.20 -16.16
CA PRO A 37 -11.22 -0.15 -15.30
C PRO A 37 -12.75 -0.05 -15.34
N GLY A 38 -13.34 0.53 -14.27
CA GLY A 38 -14.71 1.04 -14.28
C GLY A 38 -15.77 0.12 -13.69
N LEU A 39 -15.39 -1.00 -13.08
CA LEU A 39 -16.34 -1.81 -12.31
C LEU A 39 -16.63 -1.14 -10.95
N PRO A 40 -17.89 -1.20 -10.47
CA PRO A 40 -18.22 -0.87 -9.10
C PRO A 40 -17.47 -1.77 -8.10
N PRO A 41 -17.18 -1.30 -6.85
CA PRO A 41 -16.41 -2.04 -5.87
C PRO A 41 -16.86 -3.48 -5.62
N GLY A 42 -18.16 -3.71 -5.42
CA GLY A 42 -18.70 -5.06 -5.19
C GLY A 42 -18.61 -5.97 -6.40
N GLU A 43 -18.69 -5.43 -7.64
CA GLU A 43 -18.47 -6.22 -8.85
C GLU A 43 -16.99 -6.54 -9.05
N MET A 44 -16.12 -5.60 -8.73
CA MET A 44 -14.67 -5.79 -8.75
C MET A 44 -14.27 -6.94 -7.81
N ASP A 45 -14.69 -6.91 -6.54
CA ASP A 45 -14.41 -7.97 -5.57
C ASP A 45 -14.93 -9.34 -6.07
N ARG A 46 -16.15 -9.38 -6.63
CA ARG A 46 -16.72 -10.61 -7.18
C ARG A 46 -15.86 -11.20 -8.30
N VAL A 47 -15.43 -10.37 -9.26
CA VAL A 47 -14.59 -10.82 -10.39
C VAL A 47 -13.23 -11.28 -9.89
N VAL A 48 -12.61 -10.55 -8.96
CA VAL A 48 -11.35 -10.94 -8.33
C VAL A 48 -11.47 -12.30 -7.67
N ARG A 49 -12.49 -12.53 -6.85
CA ARG A 49 -12.73 -13.82 -6.17
C ARG A 49 -12.98 -14.96 -7.15
N GLU A 50 -13.73 -14.71 -8.23
CA GLU A 50 -13.98 -15.70 -9.28
C GLU A 50 -12.67 -16.13 -9.94
N LEU A 51 -11.87 -15.18 -10.43
CA LEU A 51 -10.58 -15.46 -11.08
C LEU A 51 -9.62 -16.20 -10.14
N THR A 52 -9.48 -15.72 -8.91
CA THR A 52 -8.56 -16.32 -7.93
C THR A 52 -9.01 -17.72 -7.48
N SER A 53 -10.32 -17.97 -7.37
CA SER A 53 -10.84 -19.30 -7.04
C SER A 53 -10.57 -20.33 -8.15
N GLU A 54 -10.41 -19.88 -9.40
CA GLU A 54 -10.00 -20.67 -10.55
C GLU A 54 -8.47 -20.81 -10.69
N GLY A 55 -7.70 -20.21 -9.76
CA GLY A 55 -6.24 -20.18 -9.83
C GLY A 55 -5.69 -19.25 -10.92
N ARG A 56 -6.51 -18.30 -11.41
CA ARG A 56 -6.13 -17.32 -12.42
C ARG A 56 -5.65 -16.04 -11.77
N SER A 57 -4.59 -15.46 -12.33
CA SER A 57 -4.11 -14.14 -11.93
C SER A 57 -5.02 -13.04 -12.52
N ILE A 58 -5.18 -11.94 -11.77
CA ILE A 58 -5.82 -10.72 -12.27
C ILE A 58 -4.84 -9.84 -13.05
N TYR A 59 -3.57 -10.20 -13.08
CA TYR A 59 -2.52 -9.52 -13.84
C TYR A 59 -1.86 -10.47 -14.81
N GLU A 60 -1.56 -9.96 -16.00
CA GLU A 60 -0.87 -10.70 -17.06
C GLU A 60 0.53 -10.10 -17.26
N LEU A 61 1.54 -10.98 -17.35
CA LEU A 61 2.93 -10.60 -17.60
C LEU A 61 3.22 -10.72 -19.10
N ASP A 62 3.82 -9.70 -19.70
CA ASP A 62 4.36 -9.76 -21.05
C ASP A 62 5.72 -10.50 -21.06
N GLU A 63 5.67 -11.82 -21.19
CA GLU A 63 6.85 -12.67 -21.24
C GLU A 63 7.77 -12.32 -22.42
N HIS A 64 7.19 -11.94 -23.55
CA HIS A 64 8.00 -11.61 -24.73
C HIS A 64 8.83 -10.35 -24.48
N MET A 65 8.22 -9.33 -23.91
CA MET A 65 8.91 -8.10 -23.52
C MET A 65 9.97 -8.41 -22.45
N LEU A 66 9.63 -9.16 -21.39
CA LEU A 66 10.57 -9.52 -20.34
C LEU A 66 11.82 -10.21 -20.90
N ARG A 67 11.63 -11.19 -21.80
CA ARG A 67 12.74 -11.88 -22.47
C ARG A 67 13.55 -10.96 -23.36
N SER A 68 12.93 -9.99 -24.03
CA SER A 68 13.62 -9.05 -24.92
C SER A 68 14.48 -8.04 -24.19
N LEU A 69 14.08 -7.67 -22.96
CA LEU A 69 14.81 -6.75 -22.10
C LEU A 69 16.07 -7.36 -21.48
N GLN A 70 16.09 -8.68 -21.34
CA GLN A 70 17.20 -9.43 -20.72
C GLN A 70 17.70 -8.80 -19.41
N PRO A 71 16.84 -8.56 -18.41
CA PRO A 71 17.27 -8.01 -17.14
C PRO A 71 18.22 -8.97 -16.42
N ASP A 72 19.13 -8.45 -15.62
CA ASP A 72 19.96 -9.22 -14.71
C ASP A 72 19.30 -9.38 -13.31
N LEU A 73 18.34 -8.49 -12.97
CA LEU A 73 17.56 -8.54 -11.73
C LEU A 73 16.07 -8.33 -12.04
N ILE A 74 15.24 -9.20 -11.49
CA ILE A 74 13.77 -9.04 -11.45
C ILE A 74 13.35 -8.87 -9.98
N VAL A 75 12.68 -7.76 -9.67
CA VAL A 75 12.11 -7.51 -8.36
C VAL A 75 10.60 -7.76 -8.42
N THR A 76 10.10 -8.65 -7.59
CA THR A 76 8.69 -9.02 -7.51
C THR A 76 8.22 -9.06 -6.05
N GLN A 77 6.94 -9.32 -5.85
CA GLN A 77 6.35 -9.52 -4.53
C GLN A 77 5.47 -10.77 -4.53
N ALA A 78 5.36 -11.45 -3.38
CA ALA A 78 4.46 -12.59 -3.19
C ALA A 78 3.42 -12.32 -2.09
N LEU A 79 3.27 -11.05 -1.70
CA LEU A 79 2.47 -10.60 -0.57
C LEU A 79 0.99 -11.03 -0.65
N CYS A 80 0.45 -11.08 -1.85
CA CYS A 80 -0.95 -11.43 -2.08
C CYS A 80 -1.10 -12.07 -3.46
N ALA A 81 -1.82 -13.18 -3.54
CA ALA A 81 -2.14 -13.83 -4.82
C ALA A 81 -3.00 -12.95 -5.75
N VAL A 82 -3.57 -11.87 -5.21
CA VAL A 82 -4.45 -10.92 -5.89
C VAL A 82 -3.73 -9.65 -6.33
N CYS A 83 -2.63 -9.27 -5.64
CA CYS A 83 -2.04 -7.93 -5.80
C CYS A 83 -0.84 -7.89 -6.75
N ALA A 84 -0.38 -9.03 -7.27
CA ALA A 84 0.78 -9.12 -8.17
C ALA A 84 0.70 -10.33 -9.08
N VAL A 85 1.52 -10.31 -10.14
CA VAL A 85 1.82 -11.52 -10.92
C VAL A 85 2.43 -12.57 -9.99
N SER A 86 2.04 -13.83 -10.14
CA SER A 86 2.56 -14.93 -9.34
C SER A 86 4.10 -14.95 -9.34
N ALA A 87 4.69 -14.91 -8.15
CA ALA A 87 6.15 -15.00 -8.02
C ALA A 87 6.71 -16.32 -8.59
N ASP A 88 5.93 -17.39 -8.58
CA ASP A 88 6.32 -18.69 -9.13
C ASP A 88 6.32 -18.66 -10.66
N ASP A 89 5.35 -17.98 -11.30
CA ASP A 89 5.35 -17.75 -12.74
C ASP A 89 6.57 -16.93 -13.17
N VAL A 90 6.86 -15.83 -12.43
CA VAL A 90 8.06 -15.02 -12.68
C VAL A 90 9.33 -15.86 -12.57
N ARG A 91 9.48 -16.68 -11.53
CA ARG A 91 10.64 -17.57 -11.35
C ARG A 91 10.76 -18.61 -12.45
N SER A 92 9.63 -19.17 -12.89
CA SER A 92 9.59 -20.16 -13.99
C SER A 92 10.07 -19.55 -15.30
N ILE A 93 9.60 -18.34 -15.63
CA ILE A 93 10.01 -17.61 -16.85
C ILE A 93 11.48 -17.22 -16.78
N ALA A 94 11.91 -16.65 -15.65
CA ALA A 94 13.29 -16.26 -15.39
C ALA A 94 14.27 -17.45 -15.53
N GLY A 95 13.91 -18.59 -14.95
CA GLY A 95 14.73 -19.81 -15.03
C GLY A 95 14.87 -20.38 -16.45
N ALA A 96 13.99 -20.02 -17.38
CA ALA A 96 14.08 -20.40 -18.80
C ALA A 96 14.79 -19.35 -19.67
N MET A 97 15.33 -18.29 -19.10
CA MET A 97 16.15 -17.26 -19.79
C MET A 97 17.62 -17.66 -19.78
N ASP A 98 18.40 -17.14 -20.72
CA ASP A 98 19.85 -17.39 -20.85
C ASP A 98 20.60 -16.06 -21.12
N PRO A 99 21.39 -15.54 -20.13
CA PRO A 99 21.53 -16.03 -18.77
C PRO A 99 20.24 -15.81 -17.93
N PRO A 100 19.99 -16.66 -16.93
CA PRO A 100 18.85 -16.44 -16.06
C PRO A 100 19.10 -15.24 -15.13
N PRO A 101 18.13 -14.31 -15.00
CA PRO A 101 18.23 -13.19 -14.04
C PRO A 101 18.09 -13.66 -12.60
N GLU A 102 18.65 -12.88 -11.66
CA GLU A 102 18.29 -13.02 -10.25
C GLU A 102 16.82 -12.59 -10.04
N VAL A 103 16.06 -13.38 -9.28
CA VAL A 103 14.66 -13.03 -8.92
C VAL A 103 14.59 -12.78 -7.42
N LEU A 104 14.31 -11.53 -7.07
CA LEU A 104 14.16 -11.08 -5.71
C LEU A 104 12.68 -10.86 -5.39
N SER A 105 12.12 -11.68 -4.49
CA SER A 105 10.75 -11.51 -3.97
C SER A 105 10.77 -10.74 -2.66
N LEU A 106 9.94 -9.72 -2.54
CA LEU A 106 9.79 -8.87 -1.36
C LEU A 106 8.38 -9.06 -0.80
N ASP A 107 8.29 -9.52 0.44
CA ASP A 107 7.02 -9.91 1.06
C ASP A 107 6.84 -9.28 2.45
N PRO A 108 6.99 -7.94 2.59
CA PRO A 108 6.92 -7.29 3.88
C PRO A 108 5.47 -7.23 4.39
N THR A 109 5.27 -7.47 5.67
CA THR A 109 3.99 -7.31 6.36
C THR A 109 4.02 -6.16 7.38
N THR A 110 5.19 -5.66 7.71
CA THR A 110 5.39 -4.55 8.65
C THR A 110 6.25 -3.45 8.05
N LEU A 111 6.15 -2.23 8.60
CA LEU A 111 7.02 -1.12 8.20
C LEU A 111 8.51 -1.45 8.39
N GLY A 112 8.85 -2.21 9.45
CA GLY A 112 10.22 -2.65 9.69
C GLY A 112 10.76 -3.56 8.60
N GLU A 113 9.93 -4.46 8.07
CA GLU A 113 10.27 -5.33 6.95
C GLU A 113 10.39 -4.55 5.65
N VAL A 114 9.53 -3.55 5.40
CA VAL A 114 9.69 -2.65 4.23
C VAL A 114 11.05 -1.95 4.25
N LEU A 115 11.52 -1.48 5.42
CA LEU A 115 12.86 -0.92 5.56
C LEU A 115 13.96 -2.00 5.42
N GLY A 116 13.67 -3.24 5.78
CA GLY A 116 14.50 -4.42 5.50
C GLY A 116 14.67 -4.66 4.00
N ASP A 117 13.59 -4.53 3.24
CA ASP A 117 13.57 -4.68 1.78
C ASP A 117 14.39 -3.61 1.08
N VAL A 118 14.36 -2.37 1.58
CA VAL A 118 15.28 -1.30 1.09
C VAL A 118 16.73 -1.75 1.21
N ARG A 119 17.12 -2.38 2.34
CA ARG A 119 18.48 -2.90 2.54
C ARG A 119 18.81 -4.06 1.60
N THR A 120 17.84 -4.92 1.34
CA THR A 120 17.97 -6.08 0.45
C THR A 120 18.18 -5.60 -0.98
N LEU A 121 17.36 -4.67 -1.46
CA LEU A 121 17.50 -4.05 -2.78
C LEU A 121 18.83 -3.29 -2.92
N ALA A 122 19.22 -2.51 -1.91
CA ALA A 122 20.47 -1.78 -1.93
C ALA A 122 21.71 -2.69 -2.03
N ARG A 123 21.62 -3.93 -1.52
CA ARG A 123 22.67 -4.94 -1.68
C ARG A 123 22.68 -5.53 -3.09
N ALA A 124 21.49 -5.85 -3.61
CA ALA A 124 21.36 -6.45 -4.96
C ALA A 124 21.77 -5.48 -6.07
N THR A 125 21.62 -4.17 -5.85
CA THR A 125 21.96 -3.10 -6.81
C THR A 125 23.28 -2.35 -6.49
N ASP A 126 24.07 -2.86 -5.57
CA ASP A 126 25.34 -2.25 -5.08
C ASP A 126 25.20 -0.77 -4.63
N SER A 127 24.01 -0.38 -4.18
CA SER A 127 23.67 0.99 -3.73
C SER A 127 23.61 1.10 -2.20
N LYS A 128 24.51 0.42 -1.47
CA LYS A 128 24.46 0.23 -0.01
C LYS A 128 24.42 1.53 0.78
N ASP A 129 25.23 2.53 0.38
CA ASP A 129 25.29 3.82 1.07
C ASP A 129 23.94 4.57 0.92
N ALA A 130 23.36 4.59 -0.27
CA ALA A 130 22.05 5.18 -0.51
C ALA A 130 20.95 4.45 0.29
N GLY A 131 21.07 3.12 0.44
CA GLY A 131 20.16 2.33 1.28
C GLY A 131 20.25 2.72 2.76
N VAL A 132 21.46 2.90 3.30
CA VAL A 132 21.66 3.36 4.67
C VAL A 132 21.06 4.75 4.85
N ASP A 133 21.38 5.69 3.98
CA ASP A 133 20.85 7.06 4.03
C ASP A 133 19.32 7.11 3.97
N LEU A 134 18.70 6.28 3.11
CA LEU A 134 17.24 6.22 2.98
C LEU A 134 16.60 5.69 4.26
N ILE A 135 17.14 4.62 4.83
CA ILE A 135 16.64 4.02 6.09
C ILE A 135 16.82 5.00 7.26
N GLU A 136 17.94 5.69 7.36
CA GLU A 136 18.16 6.66 8.42
C GLU A 136 17.23 7.87 8.31
N ARG A 137 16.96 8.37 7.09
CA ARG A 137 15.96 9.43 6.87
C ARG A 137 14.56 8.96 7.29
N ALA A 138 14.16 7.75 6.89
CA ALA A 138 12.89 7.16 7.29
C ALA A 138 12.78 7.03 8.81
N ALA A 139 13.80 6.48 9.48
CA ALA A 139 13.83 6.31 10.92
C ALA A 139 13.68 7.64 11.67
N ARG A 140 14.40 8.70 11.24
CA ARG A 140 14.27 10.04 11.84
C ARG A 140 12.85 10.60 11.72
N ARG A 141 12.18 10.43 10.58
CA ARG A 141 10.79 10.89 10.37
C ARG A 141 9.80 10.09 11.22
N ILE A 142 9.95 8.77 11.27
CA ILE A 142 9.14 7.87 12.12
C ILE A 142 9.27 8.29 13.58
N ASP A 143 10.50 8.49 14.07
CA ASP A 143 10.76 8.89 15.45
C ASP A 143 10.20 10.29 15.75
N ALA A 144 10.23 11.22 14.78
CA ALA A 144 9.66 12.55 14.93
C ALA A 144 8.15 12.49 15.21
N VAL A 145 7.40 11.69 14.45
CA VAL A 145 5.95 11.50 14.67
C VAL A 145 5.70 10.84 16.02
N ARG A 146 6.38 9.73 16.32
CA ARG A 146 6.23 8.99 17.59
C ARG A 146 6.53 9.85 18.81
N LEU A 147 7.54 10.72 18.73
CA LEU A 147 7.88 11.66 19.80
C LEU A 147 6.83 12.76 19.94
N ALA A 148 6.33 13.31 18.83
CA ALA A 148 5.30 14.34 18.85
C ALA A 148 4.01 13.85 19.53
N VAL A 149 3.58 12.62 19.25
CA VAL A 149 2.35 12.05 19.82
C VAL A 149 2.54 11.38 21.17
N ARG A 150 3.77 11.34 21.68
CA ARG A 150 4.10 10.70 22.97
C ARG A 150 3.27 11.28 24.11
N GLY A 151 2.56 10.41 24.85
CA GLY A 151 1.69 10.79 25.96
C GLY A 151 0.38 11.45 25.53
N ALA A 152 0.03 11.46 24.24
CA ALA A 152 -1.32 11.73 23.80
C ALA A 152 -2.26 10.60 24.25
N GLN A 153 -3.56 10.90 24.37
CA GLN A 153 -4.56 9.86 24.53
C GLN A 153 -4.70 9.14 23.19
N PRO A 154 -4.60 7.80 23.16
CA PRO A 154 -4.79 7.05 21.91
C PRO A 154 -6.18 7.31 21.34
N VAL A 155 -6.24 7.53 20.02
CA VAL A 155 -7.48 7.69 19.28
C VAL A 155 -7.87 6.33 18.69
N THR A 156 -9.12 5.89 18.89
CA THR A 156 -9.59 4.65 18.27
C THR A 156 -9.90 4.86 16.80
N VAL A 157 -9.35 3.99 15.94
CA VAL A 157 -9.39 4.14 14.48
C VAL A 157 -9.95 2.87 13.84
N ALA A 158 -10.79 3.01 12.84
CA ALA A 158 -11.06 1.97 11.86
C ALA A 158 -10.49 2.42 10.51
N ALA A 159 -9.49 1.70 10.01
CA ALA A 159 -8.97 1.91 8.67
C ALA A 159 -9.64 0.91 7.70
N LEU A 160 -10.29 1.43 6.65
CA LEU A 160 -11.10 0.65 5.72
C LEU A 160 -10.45 0.68 4.32
N GLU A 161 -9.90 -0.45 3.91
CA GLU A 161 -9.24 -0.62 2.60
C GLU A 161 -10.21 -0.94 1.47
N TRP A 162 -11.47 -1.22 1.79
CA TRP A 162 -12.56 -1.44 0.84
C TRP A 162 -13.90 -1.28 1.54
N LEU A 163 -14.95 -0.87 0.82
CA LEU A 163 -16.27 -0.59 1.42
C LEU A 163 -17.38 -1.58 1.03
N ASP A 164 -17.21 -2.34 -0.07
CA ASP A 164 -18.17 -3.37 -0.48
C ASP A 164 -17.46 -4.56 -1.16
N PRO A 165 -17.28 -5.68 -0.42
CA PRO A 165 -17.49 -5.84 1.02
C PRO A 165 -16.49 -5.02 1.85
N VAL A 166 -16.80 -4.75 3.12
CA VAL A 166 -15.87 -4.03 3.99
C VAL A 166 -14.63 -4.85 4.24
N PHE A 167 -13.45 -4.29 3.91
CA PHE A 167 -12.14 -4.80 4.32
C PHE A 167 -11.49 -3.83 5.30
N THR A 168 -11.04 -4.37 6.42
CA THR A 168 -10.21 -3.61 7.36
C THR A 168 -8.76 -3.66 6.94
N ALA A 169 -8.01 -2.60 7.22
CA ALA A 169 -6.59 -2.53 6.89
C ALA A 169 -5.77 -3.59 7.63
N GLY A 170 -4.77 -4.08 6.94
CA GLY A 170 -3.82 -5.05 7.45
C GLY A 170 -2.36 -4.62 7.26
N HIS A 171 -1.46 -5.61 7.31
CA HIS A 171 -0.04 -5.47 7.06
C HIS A 171 0.58 -4.37 7.95
N TRP A 172 1.18 -3.34 7.34
CA TRP A 172 1.83 -2.21 8.02
C TRP A 172 0.85 -1.15 8.53
N THR A 173 -0.38 -1.06 8.00
CA THR A 173 -1.30 0.05 8.30
C THR A 173 -1.68 0.13 9.78
N PRO A 174 -2.06 -0.96 10.48
CA PRO A 174 -2.34 -0.89 11.92
C PRO A 174 -1.10 -0.44 12.71
N GLN A 175 0.11 -0.84 12.31
CA GLN A 175 1.36 -0.38 12.93
C GLN A 175 1.59 1.13 12.71
N LEU A 176 1.28 1.65 11.51
CA LEU A 176 1.36 3.09 11.23
C LEU A 176 0.38 3.87 12.12
N ILE A 177 -0.84 3.35 12.33
CA ILE A 177 -1.82 3.95 13.24
C ILE A 177 -1.28 3.98 14.68
N GLU A 178 -0.67 2.90 15.17
CA GLU A 178 -0.05 2.86 16.50
C GLU A 178 1.08 3.90 16.63
N TYR A 179 1.95 4.00 15.62
CA TYR A 179 3.05 4.97 15.61
C TYR A 179 2.55 6.42 15.52
N ALA A 180 1.39 6.64 14.92
CA ALA A 180 0.68 7.92 14.84
C ALA A 180 -0.08 8.27 16.13
N GLY A 181 -0.03 7.43 17.17
CA GLY A 181 -0.72 7.66 18.46
C GLY A 181 -2.20 7.23 18.44
N GLY A 182 -2.59 6.36 17.51
CA GLY A 182 -3.90 5.73 17.46
C GLY A 182 -3.89 4.28 17.98
N HIS A 183 -5.06 3.68 17.90
CA HIS A 183 -5.28 2.25 18.13
C HIS A 183 -6.28 1.76 17.09
N ASP A 184 -5.83 0.90 16.17
CA ASP A 184 -6.73 0.26 15.21
C ASP A 184 -7.63 -0.72 15.99
N VAL A 185 -8.95 -0.53 15.88
CA VAL A 185 -9.91 -1.35 16.63
C VAL A 185 -10.30 -2.64 15.91
N LEU A 186 -9.84 -2.83 14.68
CA LEU A 186 -10.20 -3.96 13.82
C LEU A 186 -9.00 -4.67 13.22
N GLY A 187 -7.99 -3.93 12.77
CA GLY A 187 -6.78 -4.44 12.17
C GLY A 187 -5.70 -4.77 13.19
N LEU A 188 -4.82 -5.72 12.85
CA LEU A 188 -3.66 -6.09 13.68
C LEU A 188 -2.36 -5.91 12.88
N PRO A 189 -1.30 -5.32 13.49
CA PRO A 189 -0.01 -5.16 12.82
C PRO A 189 0.56 -6.49 12.32
N GLY A 190 0.97 -6.54 11.05
CA GLY A 190 1.57 -7.70 10.42
C GLY A 190 0.59 -8.78 9.94
N GLU A 191 -0.69 -8.66 10.29
CA GLU A 191 -1.72 -9.59 9.82
C GLU A 191 -2.33 -9.11 8.50
N HIS A 192 -2.96 -10.03 7.77
CA HIS A 192 -3.64 -9.68 6.52
C HIS A 192 -4.91 -8.85 6.75
N SER A 193 -5.28 -8.09 5.73
CA SER A 193 -6.59 -7.42 5.67
C SER A 193 -7.72 -8.45 5.73
N GLU A 194 -8.77 -8.15 6.49
CA GLU A 194 -9.88 -9.07 6.71
C GLU A 194 -11.22 -8.45 6.31
N THR A 195 -12.10 -9.29 5.76
CA THR A 195 -13.50 -8.90 5.50
C THR A 195 -14.25 -8.80 6.82
N ARG A 196 -14.98 -7.70 7.00
CA ARG A 196 -15.86 -7.45 8.14
C ARG A 196 -17.26 -7.05 7.66
N SER A 197 -18.21 -7.15 8.55
CA SER A 197 -19.54 -6.55 8.35
C SER A 197 -19.57 -5.12 8.89
N TRP A 198 -20.46 -4.28 8.35
CA TRP A 198 -20.70 -2.94 8.88
C TRP A 198 -21.12 -2.94 10.34
N ASP A 199 -21.82 -4.00 10.79
CA ASP A 199 -22.21 -4.14 12.20
C ASP A 199 -21.00 -4.38 13.11
N GLU A 200 -19.99 -5.16 12.67
CA GLU A 200 -18.75 -5.34 13.42
C GLU A 200 -17.97 -4.02 13.53
N VAL A 201 -17.86 -3.26 12.42
CA VAL A 201 -17.24 -1.94 12.46
C VAL A 201 -17.94 -1.00 13.43
N LYS A 202 -19.28 -1.01 13.42
CA LYS A 202 -20.10 -0.23 14.35
C LYS A 202 -19.90 -0.62 15.81
N VAL A 203 -19.83 -1.92 16.09
CA VAL A 203 -19.61 -2.44 17.46
C VAL A 203 -18.22 -2.05 17.97
N ALA A 204 -17.22 -1.98 17.10
CA ALA A 204 -15.87 -1.54 17.44
C ALA A 204 -15.82 -0.05 17.84
N ALA A 205 -16.83 0.75 17.50
CA ALA A 205 -17.05 2.13 17.89
C ALA A 205 -15.80 3.04 17.67
N PRO A 206 -15.27 3.14 16.44
CA PRO A 206 -14.10 3.98 16.17
C PRO A 206 -14.43 5.46 16.35
N GLU A 207 -13.50 6.24 16.92
CA GLU A 207 -13.60 7.69 16.98
C GLU A 207 -13.30 8.33 15.61
N VAL A 208 -12.38 7.72 14.86
CA VAL A 208 -11.97 8.15 13.51
C VAL A 208 -12.09 6.98 12.54
N VAL A 209 -12.69 7.24 11.39
CA VAL A 209 -12.70 6.31 10.26
C VAL A 209 -11.79 6.86 9.18
N VAL A 210 -10.84 6.05 8.72
CA VAL A 210 -9.95 6.35 7.60
C VAL A 210 -10.39 5.49 6.42
N VAL A 211 -10.95 6.13 5.39
CA VAL A 211 -11.36 5.50 4.14
C VAL A 211 -10.18 5.53 3.18
N MET A 212 -9.68 4.35 2.82
CA MET A 212 -8.43 4.19 2.09
C MET A 212 -8.48 3.02 1.08
N PRO A 213 -9.45 3.01 0.14
CA PRO A 213 -9.59 1.93 -0.81
C PRO A 213 -8.30 1.71 -1.60
N CYS A 214 -7.91 0.45 -1.72
CA CYS A 214 -6.65 0.08 -2.35
C CYS A 214 -6.55 0.63 -3.79
N GLY A 215 -5.47 1.36 -4.08
CA GLY A 215 -5.24 1.96 -5.39
C GLY A 215 -5.99 3.27 -5.68
N TYR A 216 -6.75 3.82 -4.71
CA TYR A 216 -7.47 5.09 -4.88
C TYR A 216 -6.65 6.27 -4.37
N ASP A 217 -6.76 7.41 -5.07
CA ASP A 217 -6.40 8.71 -4.52
C ASP A 217 -7.45 9.20 -3.51
N ALA A 218 -7.16 10.31 -2.83
CA ALA A 218 -8.02 10.81 -1.77
C ALA A 218 -9.39 11.30 -2.28
N GLU A 219 -9.44 11.88 -3.46
CA GLU A 219 -10.66 12.39 -4.08
C GLU A 219 -11.61 11.25 -4.43
N ARG A 220 -11.11 10.22 -5.09
CA ARG A 220 -11.88 9.02 -5.41
C ARG A 220 -12.31 8.26 -4.16
N ALA A 221 -11.45 8.16 -3.16
CA ALA A 221 -11.79 7.57 -1.87
C ALA A 221 -12.92 8.35 -1.16
N ALA A 222 -12.92 9.69 -1.27
CA ALA A 222 -13.98 10.53 -0.72
C ALA A 222 -15.29 10.38 -1.50
N GLU A 223 -15.25 10.28 -2.82
CA GLU A 223 -16.44 10.00 -3.65
C GLU A 223 -17.08 8.66 -3.23
N GLU A 224 -16.28 7.59 -3.11
CA GLU A 224 -16.78 6.30 -2.65
C GLU A 224 -17.34 6.38 -1.22
N ALA A 225 -16.69 7.10 -0.31
CA ALA A 225 -17.20 7.31 1.04
C ALA A 225 -18.59 7.97 1.05
N HIS A 226 -18.88 8.87 0.11
CA HIS A 226 -20.22 9.48 -0.03
C HIS A 226 -21.26 8.47 -0.54
N ASP A 227 -20.89 7.53 -1.38
CA ASP A 227 -21.80 6.44 -1.81
C ASP A 227 -22.20 5.54 -0.63
N PHE A 228 -21.32 5.42 0.38
CA PHE A 228 -21.57 4.69 1.63
C PHE A 228 -21.92 5.60 2.83
N ALA A 229 -22.39 6.83 2.57
CA ALA A 229 -22.73 7.80 3.62
C ALA A 229 -23.71 7.27 4.67
N GLY A 230 -24.65 6.40 4.25
CA GLY A 230 -25.62 5.77 5.15
C GLY A 230 -24.99 4.81 6.16
N GLU A 231 -24.03 4.00 5.72
CA GLU A 231 -23.28 3.05 6.52
C GLU A 231 -22.30 3.78 7.45
N LEU A 232 -21.49 4.65 6.88
CA LEU A 232 -20.48 5.44 7.59
C LEU A 232 -21.12 6.34 8.66
N GLY A 233 -22.24 7.00 8.34
CA GLY A 233 -22.98 7.85 9.31
C GLY A 233 -23.54 7.08 10.50
N ARG A 234 -23.84 5.78 10.35
CA ARG A 234 -24.31 4.92 11.45
C ARG A 234 -23.21 4.48 12.43
N LEU A 235 -21.93 4.66 12.08
CA LEU A 235 -20.80 4.31 12.94
C LEU A 235 -20.69 5.27 14.14
N GLY A 236 -21.16 6.51 14.01
CA GLY A 236 -21.07 7.52 15.06
C GLY A 236 -19.65 8.05 15.30
N ALA A 237 -18.75 7.85 14.35
CA ALA A 237 -17.40 8.40 14.41
C ALA A 237 -17.44 9.93 14.42
N ARG A 238 -16.56 10.55 15.21
CA ARG A 238 -16.46 12.02 15.28
C ARG A 238 -15.80 12.65 14.04
N ARG A 239 -15.06 11.84 13.28
CA ARG A 239 -14.32 12.27 12.09
C ARG A 239 -14.24 11.11 11.10
N ILE A 240 -14.49 11.42 9.84
CA ILE A 240 -14.30 10.49 8.73
C ILE A 240 -13.41 11.20 7.72
N VAL A 241 -12.36 10.54 7.31
CA VAL A 241 -11.41 11.08 6.33
C VAL A 241 -11.17 10.08 5.22
N ALA A 242 -10.98 10.58 4.01
CA ALA A 242 -10.46 9.83 2.89
C ALA A 242 -9.00 10.20 2.65
N VAL A 243 -8.17 9.22 2.35
CA VAL A 243 -6.73 9.42 2.15
C VAL A 243 -6.26 8.81 0.84
N ASP A 244 -5.16 9.32 0.30
CA ASP A 244 -4.51 8.77 -0.88
C ASP A 244 -3.84 7.42 -0.54
N ALA A 245 -4.62 6.35 -0.68
CA ALA A 245 -4.15 5.00 -0.41
C ALA A 245 -3.10 4.55 -1.44
N ALA A 246 -3.30 4.89 -2.71
CA ALA A 246 -2.36 4.56 -3.79
C ALA A 246 -0.96 5.12 -3.53
N ALA A 247 -0.88 6.36 -3.02
CA ALA A 247 0.38 7.01 -2.73
C ALA A 247 1.05 6.46 -1.47
N TYR A 248 0.30 6.21 -0.39
CA TYR A 248 0.86 6.14 0.95
C TYR A 248 0.59 4.86 1.73
N PHE A 249 -0.30 3.98 1.27
CA PHE A 249 -0.72 2.82 2.06
C PHE A 249 -0.77 1.50 1.28
N SER A 250 -1.21 1.52 0.01
CA SER A 250 -1.47 0.30 -0.76
C SER A 250 -0.21 -0.46 -1.19
N ARG A 251 0.96 0.17 -1.12
CA ARG A 251 2.21 -0.38 -1.67
C ARG A 251 3.35 -0.31 -0.66
N PRO A 252 4.12 -1.40 -0.47
CA PRO A 252 5.31 -1.36 0.38
C PRO A 252 6.38 -0.47 -0.23
N GLY A 253 6.70 0.65 0.42
CA GLY A 253 7.70 1.57 -0.08
C GLY A 253 8.03 2.72 0.87
N PRO A 254 9.03 3.55 0.53
CA PRO A 254 9.45 4.65 1.39
C PRO A 254 8.35 5.66 1.72
N ARG A 255 7.32 5.79 0.86
CA ARG A 255 6.19 6.71 1.08
C ARG A 255 5.23 6.28 2.20
N LEU A 256 5.37 5.07 2.74
CA LEU A 256 4.66 4.69 3.99
C LEU A 256 4.98 5.63 5.15
N VAL A 257 6.16 6.27 5.12
CA VAL A 257 6.54 7.28 6.12
C VAL A 257 5.72 8.58 5.94
N ASP A 258 5.41 8.94 4.69
CA ASP A 258 4.49 10.05 4.40
C ASP A 258 3.07 9.70 4.91
N GLY A 259 2.64 8.45 4.72
CA GLY A 259 1.38 7.92 5.28
C GLY A 259 1.33 7.98 6.81
N LEU A 260 2.44 7.67 7.48
CA LEU A 260 2.55 7.82 8.93
C LEU A 260 2.40 9.29 9.38
N GLU A 261 3.05 10.23 8.69
CA GLU A 261 2.93 11.66 8.99
C GLU A 261 1.49 12.15 8.76
N LEU A 262 0.85 11.68 7.68
CA LEU A 262 -0.56 11.96 7.39
C LEU A 262 -1.47 11.46 8.51
N LEU A 263 -1.31 10.21 8.95
CA LEU A 263 -2.06 9.66 10.08
C LEU A 263 -1.78 10.43 11.38
N GLY A 264 -0.53 10.81 11.64
CA GLY A 264 -0.17 11.65 12.78
C GLY A 264 -0.95 12.97 12.81
N HIS A 265 -1.07 13.63 11.66
CA HIS A 265 -1.89 14.83 11.49
C HIS A 265 -3.39 14.55 11.67
N VAL A 266 -3.89 13.49 11.07
CA VAL A 266 -5.30 13.11 11.18
C VAL A 266 -5.70 12.86 12.63
N LEU A 267 -4.88 12.14 13.39
CA LEU A 267 -5.20 11.74 14.76
C LEU A 267 -4.89 12.82 15.81
N HIS A 268 -3.80 13.59 15.59
CA HIS A 268 -3.28 14.58 16.54
C HIS A 268 -2.82 15.87 15.84
N PRO A 269 -3.73 16.63 15.19
CA PRO A 269 -3.36 17.81 14.40
C PRO A 269 -2.62 18.89 15.19
N ASP A 270 -2.90 19.03 16.48
CA ASP A 270 -2.22 19.99 17.36
C ASP A 270 -0.75 19.60 17.64
N ARG A 271 -0.39 18.34 17.45
CA ARG A 271 0.95 17.79 17.72
C ARG A 271 1.74 17.55 16.44
N VAL A 272 1.04 17.21 15.36
CA VAL A 272 1.58 17.03 14.02
C VAL A 272 0.83 17.98 13.09
N PRO A 273 1.21 19.27 13.07
CA PRO A 273 0.41 20.31 12.36
C PRO A 273 0.55 20.26 10.85
N GLU A 274 1.59 19.63 10.33
CA GLU A 274 1.85 19.49 8.89
C GLU A 274 1.54 18.07 8.44
N ALA A 275 0.92 17.95 7.26
CA ALA A 275 0.65 16.68 6.60
C ALA A 275 1.06 16.74 5.13
N PRO A 276 1.49 15.63 4.54
CA PRO A 276 1.58 15.52 3.09
C PRO A 276 0.19 15.71 2.45
N PRO A 277 0.12 16.04 1.14
CA PRO A 277 -1.16 16.11 0.41
C PRO A 277 -1.87 14.76 0.41
N GLY A 278 -3.13 14.71 -0.04
CA GLY A 278 -3.88 13.45 -0.16
C GLY A 278 -4.75 13.15 1.05
N LEU A 279 -5.35 14.18 1.64
CA LEU A 279 -6.34 14.09 2.72
C LEU A 279 -7.59 14.88 2.31
N VAL A 280 -8.75 14.24 2.40
CA VAL A 280 -10.08 14.85 2.20
C VAL A 280 -10.94 14.57 3.42
N GLU A 281 -11.54 15.64 3.99
CA GLU A 281 -12.54 15.48 5.05
C GLU A 281 -13.88 15.03 4.42
N VAL A 282 -14.44 13.95 4.95
CA VAL A 282 -15.74 13.43 4.49
C VAL A 282 -16.83 13.95 5.41
N ALA A 283 -17.61 14.92 4.91
CA ALA A 283 -18.78 15.46 5.60
C ALA A 283 -20.01 14.62 5.24
N LEU A 284 -20.64 13.97 6.22
CA LEU A 284 -21.84 13.14 6.06
C LEU A 284 -23.06 13.80 6.71
#